data_978de550735c72d3111c189bba42704c
#
_entry.id   978de550735c72d3111c189bba42704c
#
_cell.length_a   1.000
_cell.length_b   1.000
_cell.length_c   1.000
_cell.angle_alpha   90.00
_cell.angle_beta   90.00
_cell.angle_gamma   90.00
#
_symmetry.space_group_name_H-M   'P 1'
#
loop_
_entity.id
_entity.type
_entity.pdbx_description
1 polymer ?
#
loop_
_entity_poly.entity_id
_entity_poly.type
_entity_poly.pdbx_seq_one_letter_code
_entity_poly.pdbx_strand_id
1 'polypeptide(L)'
;MNTPSSFAAACQARHLRLGVVGLGGVGLPLADAYTRAGYAVLGYDLDIQRVQALAAGRDVLRYHDLAARLLQSGRFEPTHDPERLRACDVVAVCVPTPLDMSGVLDTRPLLASAAMLARVLAPQALIVLESTVPPGTTRKLYAETLAAHGRPDLLLAHSPEREDPGAGRSLTSVPKLLAGLTDEASEQVHTLYSTIFTTPVRVASCEIAEAAKLYENAYRSVNIALANEFSNICARLELDVRAVLDAAATKPFGFQRFEPGPGVGGHCIPKDARLLANVAREVGAPATMLEQAARIHAERPRFVVEECFRLLRARGGAVHPRVLIVGVAYKRDVDVTTNAPALSIAPELSLGGAVVHWHDPVLGPDAILCDHAGRALPRVEVLDRTTVAAYDLVLVLADHSSVDWAVVATHARATLDTRGALRNRI
;
A
#
# COMPACT_ATOMS: atom_id res chain seq x y z
N MET A 1 -32.00 -9.40 -22.43
CA MET A 1 -30.91 -9.94 -23.28
C MET A 1 -30.07 -8.77 -23.75
N ASN A 2 -28.98 -8.44 -23.04
CA ASN A 2 -28.02 -7.45 -23.52
C ASN A 2 -27.01 -8.16 -24.42
N THR A 3 -27.12 -7.96 -25.71
CA THR A 3 -26.10 -8.40 -26.67
C THR A 3 -24.79 -7.66 -26.40
N PRO A 4 -23.61 -8.24 -26.73
CA PRO A 4 -22.31 -7.58 -26.56
C PRO A 4 -22.23 -6.18 -27.18
N SER A 5 -23.00 -5.93 -28.25
CA SER A 5 -23.13 -4.61 -28.86
C SER A 5 -23.83 -3.58 -27.97
N SER A 6 -24.71 -4.01 -27.06
CA SER A 6 -25.42 -3.12 -26.15
C SER A 6 -24.55 -2.68 -24.95
N PHE A 7 -23.69 -3.58 -24.43
CA PHE A 7 -22.77 -3.25 -23.34
C PHE A 7 -21.69 -2.25 -23.81
N ALA A 8 -21.08 -2.50 -24.99
CA ALA A 8 -20.09 -1.61 -25.57
C ALA A 8 -20.65 -0.20 -25.85
N ALA A 9 -21.88 -0.13 -26.40
CA ALA A 9 -22.56 1.14 -26.63
C ALA A 9 -22.86 1.87 -25.31
N ALA A 10 -23.29 1.17 -24.26
CA ALA A 10 -23.51 1.74 -22.95
C ALA A 10 -22.20 2.24 -22.29
N CYS A 11 -21.07 1.55 -22.49
CA CYS A 11 -19.74 2.01 -22.07
C CYS A 11 -19.36 3.33 -22.77
N GLN A 12 -19.50 3.39 -24.09
CA GLN A 12 -19.17 4.60 -24.88
C GLN A 12 -20.04 5.80 -24.46
N ALA A 13 -21.32 5.57 -24.24
CA ALA A 13 -22.29 6.59 -23.81
C ALA A 13 -22.17 6.93 -22.31
N ARG A 14 -21.38 6.22 -21.52
CA ARG A 14 -21.29 6.37 -20.04
C ARG A 14 -22.62 6.12 -19.32
N HIS A 15 -23.46 5.28 -19.87
CA HIS A 15 -24.77 4.96 -19.32
C HIS A 15 -24.75 3.86 -18.25
N LEU A 16 -23.62 3.10 -18.14
CA LEU A 16 -23.47 2.09 -17.08
C LEU A 16 -23.41 2.77 -15.71
N ARG A 17 -24.03 2.15 -14.72
CA ARG A 17 -23.89 2.47 -13.31
C ARG A 17 -22.88 1.53 -12.68
N LEU A 18 -21.82 2.09 -12.12
CA LEU A 18 -20.74 1.31 -11.52
C LEU A 18 -20.88 1.28 -10.00
N GLY A 19 -20.68 0.11 -9.41
CA GLY A 19 -20.60 -0.09 -7.97
C GLY A 19 -19.15 -0.24 -7.51
N VAL A 20 -18.82 0.25 -6.32
CA VAL A 20 -17.55 -0.03 -5.64
C VAL A 20 -17.87 -0.53 -4.24
N VAL A 21 -17.46 -1.75 -3.93
CA VAL A 21 -17.63 -2.39 -2.62
C VAL A 21 -16.32 -2.32 -1.84
N GLY A 22 -16.34 -1.61 -0.72
CA GLY A 22 -15.16 -1.27 0.08
C GLY A 22 -14.56 0.08 -0.33
N LEU A 23 -14.82 1.12 0.45
CA LEU A 23 -14.37 2.50 0.22
C LEU A 23 -13.09 2.80 1.01
N GLY A 24 -12.13 1.88 0.91
CA GLY A 24 -10.79 2.00 1.47
C GLY A 24 -9.77 2.57 0.49
N GLY A 25 -8.47 2.30 0.78
CA GLY A 25 -7.34 2.81 0.00
C GLY A 25 -7.29 2.40 -1.47
N VAL A 26 -8.03 1.36 -1.87
CA VAL A 26 -8.19 0.92 -3.27
C VAL A 26 -9.49 1.43 -3.85
N GLY A 27 -10.60 1.27 -3.13
CA GLY A 27 -11.92 1.55 -3.67
C GLY A 27 -12.20 3.03 -3.88
N LEU A 28 -11.74 3.93 -3.01
CA LEU A 28 -11.97 5.37 -3.20
C LEU A 28 -11.22 5.95 -4.40
N PRO A 29 -9.90 5.68 -4.61
CA PRO A 29 -9.21 6.08 -5.83
C PRO A 29 -9.85 5.50 -7.11
N LEU A 30 -10.33 4.24 -7.05
CA LEU A 30 -11.03 3.63 -8.17
C LEU A 30 -12.37 4.33 -8.47
N ALA A 31 -13.14 4.69 -7.42
CA ALA A 31 -14.37 5.47 -7.57
C ALA A 31 -14.08 6.85 -8.21
N ASP A 32 -12.99 7.52 -7.82
CA ASP A 32 -12.57 8.79 -8.45
C ASP A 32 -12.23 8.58 -9.94
N ALA A 33 -11.51 7.53 -10.28
CA ALA A 33 -11.21 7.20 -11.67
C ALA A 33 -12.48 6.97 -12.49
N TYR A 34 -13.46 6.27 -11.94
CA TYR A 34 -14.76 6.02 -12.59
C TYR A 34 -15.57 7.30 -12.79
N THR A 35 -15.66 8.15 -11.76
CA THR A 35 -16.40 9.41 -11.87
C THR A 35 -15.75 10.38 -12.85
N ARG A 36 -14.40 10.44 -12.87
CA ARG A 36 -13.63 11.25 -13.84
C ARG A 36 -13.78 10.75 -15.27
N ALA A 37 -13.97 9.44 -15.47
CA ALA A 37 -14.30 8.86 -16.77
C ALA A 37 -15.76 9.12 -17.19
N GLY A 38 -16.59 9.74 -16.32
CA GLY A 38 -17.95 10.17 -16.61
C GLY A 38 -19.05 9.22 -16.17
N TYR A 39 -18.72 8.14 -15.42
CA TYR A 39 -19.72 7.18 -14.93
C TYR A 39 -20.40 7.63 -13.64
N ALA A 40 -21.67 7.21 -13.47
CA ALA A 40 -22.35 7.26 -12.18
C ALA A 40 -21.82 6.13 -11.29
N VAL A 41 -21.41 6.45 -10.07
CA VAL A 41 -20.76 5.51 -9.15
C VAL A 41 -21.50 5.43 -7.83
N LEU A 42 -21.87 4.22 -7.43
CA LEU A 42 -22.39 3.91 -6.11
C LEU A 42 -21.26 3.27 -5.27
N GLY A 43 -20.84 3.95 -4.21
CA GLY A 43 -19.84 3.42 -3.29
C GLY A 43 -20.51 2.79 -2.07
N TYR A 44 -20.27 1.50 -1.84
CA TYR A 44 -20.79 0.78 -0.68
C TYR A 44 -19.67 0.46 0.32
N ASP A 45 -19.91 0.74 1.59
CA ASP A 45 -19.04 0.30 2.70
C ASP A 45 -19.88 -0.12 3.90
N LEU A 46 -19.38 -1.12 4.65
CA LEU A 46 -19.97 -1.59 5.91
C LEU A 46 -19.84 -0.57 7.04
N ASP A 47 -18.82 0.28 6.99
CA ASP A 47 -18.53 1.30 7.98
C ASP A 47 -19.43 2.52 7.77
N ILE A 48 -20.50 2.61 8.57
CA ILE A 48 -21.47 3.72 8.52
C ILE A 48 -20.79 5.07 8.78
N GLN A 49 -19.79 5.13 9.66
CA GLN A 49 -19.09 6.39 9.96
C GLN A 49 -18.29 6.86 8.74
N ARG A 50 -17.64 5.93 8.03
CA ARG A 50 -16.96 6.21 6.76
C ARG A 50 -17.93 6.74 5.71
N VAL A 51 -19.06 6.07 5.52
CA VAL A 51 -20.11 6.50 4.57
C VAL A 51 -20.60 7.90 4.89
N GLN A 52 -20.89 8.19 6.17
CA GLN A 52 -21.34 9.51 6.61
C GLN A 52 -20.27 10.59 6.41
N ALA A 53 -19.01 10.28 6.69
CA ALA A 53 -17.89 11.19 6.46
C ALA A 53 -17.75 11.52 4.97
N LEU A 54 -17.77 10.49 4.10
CA LEU A 54 -17.73 10.67 2.65
C LEU A 54 -18.92 11.47 2.12
N ALA A 55 -20.15 11.21 2.61
CA ALA A 55 -21.33 11.99 2.25
C ALA A 55 -21.25 13.47 2.66
N ALA A 56 -20.45 13.77 3.68
CA ALA A 56 -20.17 15.14 4.14
C ALA A 56 -18.90 15.75 3.48
N GLY A 57 -18.30 15.09 2.48
CA GLY A 57 -17.08 15.56 1.80
C GLY A 57 -15.81 15.51 2.67
N ARG A 58 -15.86 14.76 3.78
CA ARG A 58 -14.71 14.61 4.66
C ARG A 58 -13.87 13.40 4.27
N ASP A 59 -12.58 13.64 4.12
CA ASP A 59 -11.64 12.57 3.78
C ASP A 59 -11.40 11.63 4.98
N VAL A 60 -11.64 10.35 4.79
CA VAL A 60 -11.49 9.31 5.82
C VAL A 60 -10.13 8.60 5.77
N LEU A 61 -9.39 8.81 4.69
CA LEU A 61 -8.10 8.16 4.43
C LEU A 61 -6.95 9.17 4.27
N ARG A 62 -7.22 10.44 4.59
CA ARG A 62 -6.25 11.54 4.45
C ARG A 62 -5.64 11.66 3.05
N TYR A 63 -6.37 11.22 2.02
CA TYR A 63 -6.09 11.58 0.64
C TYR A 63 -6.63 12.99 0.41
N HIS A 64 -5.73 13.97 0.33
CA HIS A 64 -6.10 15.37 0.18
C HIS A 64 -7.22 15.56 -0.85
N ASP A 65 -8.36 16.06 -0.40
CA ASP A 65 -9.54 16.46 -1.18
C ASP A 65 -10.25 15.37 -2.00
N LEU A 66 -9.94 14.07 -1.82
CA LEU A 66 -10.54 13.00 -2.61
C LEU A 66 -12.07 12.92 -2.39
N ALA A 67 -12.50 12.93 -1.13
CA ALA A 67 -13.93 12.90 -0.79
C ALA A 67 -14.68 14.13 -1.33
N ALA A 68 -14.09 15.32 -1.21
CA ALA A 68 -14.66 16.55 -1.73
C ALA A 68 -14.80 16.51 -3.27
N ARG A 69 -13.76 16.04 -3.98
CA ARG A 69 -13.80 15.89 -5.44
C ARG A 69 -14.85 14.89 -5.90
N LEU A 70 -14.96 13.75 -5.22
CA LEU A 70 -15.97 12.74 -5.53
C LEU A 70 -17.37 13.33 -5.45
N LEU A 71 -17.69 14.07 -4.38
CA LEU A 71 -19.01 14.72 -4.24
C LEU A 71 -19.23 15.84 -5.27
N GLN A 72 -18.21 16.67 -5.50
CA GLN A 72 -18.29 17.77 -6.50
C GLN A 72 -18.52 17.25 -7.91
N SER A 73 -18.13 16.01 -8.22
CA SER A 73 -18.39 15.38 -9.52
C SER A 73 -19.90 15.25 -9.81
N GLY A 74 -20.75 15.24 -8.77
CA GLY A 74 -22.19 14.96 -8.86
C GLY A 74 -22.51 13.54 -9.35
N ARG A 75 -21.50 12.66 -9.42
CA ARG A 75 -21.61 11.30 -9.96
C ARG A 75 -21.33 10.22 -8.93
N PHE A 76 -20.88 10.57 -7.73
CA PHE A 76 -20.58 9.63 -6.66
C PHE A 76 -21.63 9.70 -5.55
N GLU A 77 -22.09 8.55 -5.13
CA GLU A 77 -23.03 8.40 -4.03
C GLU A 77 -22.55 7.32 -3.06
N PRO A 78 -22.12 7.66 -1.84
CA PRO A 78 -21.76 6.68 -0.83
C PRO A 78 -23.00 6.11 -0.13
N THR A 79 -23.01 4.82 0.16
CA THR A 79 -24.11 4.12 0.83
C THR A 79 -23.61 2.99 1.74
N HIS A 80 -24.37 2.69 2.78
CA HIS A 80 -24.25 1.48 3.60
C HIS A 80 -25.40 0.48 3.35
N ASP A 81 -26.31 0.80 2.44
CA ASP A 81 -27.40 -0.07 2.04
C ASP A 81 -27.00 -0.91 0.82
N PRO A 82 -26.78 -2.24 0.98
CA PRO A 82 -26.36 -3.11 -0.11
C PRO A 82 -27.44 -3.28 -1.19
N GLU A 83 -28.72 -3.13 -0.87
CA GLU A 83 -29.81 -3.29 -1.85
C GLU A 83 -29.73 -2.28 -2.99
N ARG A 84 -29.09 -1.15 -2.76
CA ARG A 84 -28.87 -0.13 -3.79
C ARG A 84 -27.92 -0.59 -4.90
N LEU A 85 -27.04 -1.57 -4.63
CA LEU A 85 -26.16 -2.18 -5.64
C LEU A 85 -26.92 -2.94 -6.74
N ARG A 86 -28.20 -3.25 -6.53
CA ARG A 86 -29.09 -3.84 -7.56
C ARG A 86 -29.13 -3.04 -8.84
N ALA A 87 -28.95 -1.73 -8.74
CA ALA A 87 -28.99 -0.82 -9.88
C ALA A 87 -27.64 -0.72 -10.63
N CYS A 88 -26.61 -1.43 -10.18
CA CYS A 88 -25.30 -1.40 -10.81
C CYS A 88 -25.16 -2.49 -11.87
N ASP A 89 -24.64 -2.11 -13.04
CA ASP A 89 -24.30 -3.04 -14.13
C ASP A 89 -22.99 -3.75 -13.91
N VAL A 90 -22.03 -3.05 -13.29
CA VAL A 90 -20.70 -3.55 -12.95
C VAL A 90 -20.35 -3.17 -11.51
N VAL A 91 -19.80 -4.11 -10.74
CA VAL A 91 -19.39 -3.90 -9.36
C VAL A 91 -17.93 -4.30 -9.15
N ALA A 92 -17.09 -3.32 -8.81
CA ALA A 92 -15.71 -3.57 -8.37
C ALA A 92 -15.70 -3.92 -6.87
N VAL A 93 -14.98 -4.99 -6.52
CA VAL A 93 -14.85 -5.48 -5.14
C VAL A 93 -13.45 -5.16 -4.63
N CYS A 94 -13.37 -4.23 -3.67
CA CYS A 94 -12.14 -3.71 -3.07
C CYS A 94 -12.10 -3.98 -1.56
N VAL A 95 -12.62 -5.13 -1.13
CA VAL A 95 -12.65 -5.51 0.28
C VAL A 95 -11.25 -5.84 0.81
N PRO A 96 -10.99 -5.63 2.12
CA PRO A 96 -9.70 -5.98 2.70
C PRO A 96 -9.44 -7.48 2.64
N THR A 97 -8.16 -7.83 2.47
CA THR A 97 -7.65 -9.22 2.45
C THR A 97 -6.52 -9.35 3.49
N PRO A 98 -6.83 -9.23 4.79
CA PRO A 98 -5.82 -9.30 5.83
C PRO A 98 -5.28 -10.73 5.99
N LEU A 99 -4.13 -10.85 6.65
CA LEU A 99 -3.64 -12.15 7.14
C LEU A 99 -4.12 -12.35 8.57
N ASP A 100 -4.46 -13.58 8.90
CA ASP A 100 -4.70 -13.98 10.29
C ASP A 100 -3.39 -14.09 11.11
N MET A 101 -3.48 -14.46 12.38
CA MET A 101 -2.33 -14.61 13.28
C MET A 101 -1.32 -15.66 12.78
N SER A 102 -1.74 -16.65 12.00
CA SER A 102 -0.87 -17.66 11.39
C SER A 102 -0.26 -17.20 10.06
N GLY A 103 -0.70 -16.05 9.55
CA GLY A 103 -0.27 -15.46 8.29
C GLY A 103 -0.99 -16.02 7.06
N VAL A 104 -2.12 -16.70 7.26
CA VAL A 104 -3.00 -17.17 6.20
C VAL A 104 -4.01 -16.09 5.84
N LEU A 105 -4.46 -16.08 4.58
CA LEU A 105 -5.47 -15.13 4.11
C LEU A 105 -6.79 -15.30 4.89
N ASP A 106 -7.26 -14.22 5.51
CA ASP A 106 -8.63 -14.18 6.03
C ASP A 106 -9.62 -13.96 4.89
N THR A 107 -10.32 -15.02 4.52
CA THR A 107 -11.27 -15.02 3.41
C THR A 107 -12.65 -14.49 3.77
N ARG A 108 -12.94 -14.24 5.05
CA ARG A 108 -14.27 -13.81 5.52
C ARG A 108 -14.80 -12.56 4.80
N PRO A 109 -14.02 -11.48 4.56
CA PRO A 109 -14.53 -10.33 3.82
C PRO A 109 -14.88 -10.66 2.36
N LEU A 110 -14.12 -11.53 1.71
CA LEU A 110 -14.37 -11.98 0.34
C LEU A 110 -15.67 -12.80 0.27
N LEU A 111 -15.82 -13.80 1.14
CA LEU A 111 -17.02 -14.63 1.22
C LEU A 111 -18.27 -13.82 1.54
N ALA A 112 -18.19 -12.89 2.49
CA ALA A 112 -19.29 -12.01 2.85
C ALA A 112 -19.70 -11.10 1.69
N SER A 113 -18.73 -10.54 0.94
CA SER A 113 -19.02 -9.72 -0.23
C SER A 113 -19.67 -10.53 -1.36
N ALA A 114 -19.19 -11.75 -1.62
CA ALA A 114 -19.77 -12.64 -2.63
C ALA A 114 -21.22 -13.03 -2.27
N ALA A 115 -21.48 -13.44 -1.03
CA ALA A 115 -22.82 -13.77 -0.55
C ALA A 115 -23.79 -12.57 -0.60
N MET A 116 -23.33 -11.39 -0.25
CA MET A 116 -24.10 -10.15 -0.34
C MET A 116 -24.43 -9.82 -1.80
N LEU A 117 -23.44 -9.84 -2.71
CA LEU A 117 -23.64 -9.54 -4.12
C LEU A 117 -24.52 -10.56 -4.82
N ALA A 118 -24.40 -11.86 -4.45
CA ALA A 118 -25.29 -12.92 -4.96
C ALA A 118 -26.77 -12.60 -4.67
N ARG A 119 -27.06 -12.04 -3.50
CA ARG A 119 -28.44 -11.71 -3.11
C ARG A 119 -28.99 -10.48 -3.82
N VAL A 120 -28.16 -9.47 -4.06
CA VAL A 120 -28.66 -8.15 -4.47
C VAL A 120 -28.53 -7.84 -5.96
N LEU A 121 -27.52 -8.37 -6.66
CA LEU A 121 -27.23 -7.99 -8.03
C LEU A 121 -28.28 -8.47 -9.04
N ALA A 122 -28.48 -7.68 -10.08
CA ALA A 122 -29.27 -8.09 -11.25
C ALA A 122 -28.61 -9.28 -11.98
N PRO A 123 -29.38 -10.10 -12.74
CA PRO A 123 -28.81 -11.16 -13.56
C PRO A 123 -27.75 -10.62 -14.54
N GLN A 124 -26.68 -11.41 -14.74
CA GLN A 124 -25.58 -11.09 -15.67
C GLN A 124 -24.78 -9.81 -15.35
N ALA A 125 -24.94 -9.23 -14.15
CA ALA A 125 -24.08 -8.13 -13.72
C ALA A 125 -22.63 -8.62 -13.65
N LEU A 126 -21.69 -7.73 -14.02
CA LEU A 126 -20.26 -8.03 -13.98
C LEU A 126 -19.68 -7.67 -12.60
N ILE A 127 -19.02 -8.62 -11.97
CA ILE A 127 -18.23 -8.40 -10.76
C ILE A 127 -16.75 -8.38 -11.15
N VAL A 128 -16.02 -7.35 -10.73
CA VAL A 128 -14.57 -7.24 -10.93
C VAL A 128 -13.89 -7.30 -9.56
N LEU A 129 -13.18 -8.39 -9.28
CA LEU A 129 -12.42 -8.51 -8.04
C LEU A 129 -11.09 -7.74 -8.18
N GLU A 130 -10.96 -6.66 -7.41
CA GLU A 130 -9.76 -5.79 -7.37
C GLU A 130 -8.83 -6.14 -6.21
N SER A 131 -9.37 -6.78 -5.17
CA SER A 131 -8.61 -7.17 -3.98
C SER A 131 -7.44 -8.08 -4.33
N THR A 132 -6.28 -7.86 -3.71
CA THR A 132 -5.10 -8.73 -3.86
C THR A 132 -5.33 -10.08 -3.18
N VAL A 133 -5.28 -11.15 -3.94
CA VAL A 133 -5.62 -12.51 -3.50
C VAL A 133 -4.64 -13.55 -4.08
N PRO A 134 -4.52 -14.75 -3.48
CA PRO A 134 -3.79 -15.88 -4.03
C PRO A 134 -4.36 -16.34 -5.39
N PRO A 135 -3.52 -16.93 -6.27
CA PRO A 135 -3.96 -17.52 -7.53
C PRO A 135 -5.03 -18.57 -7.34
N GLY A 136 -6.12 -18.46 -8.12
CA GLY A 136 -7.29 -19.32 -8.06
C GLY A 136 -8.41 -18.85 -7.14
N THR A 137 -8.21 -17.77 -6.38
CA THR A 137 -9.24 -17.24 -5.46
C THR A 137 -10.50 -16.79 -6.20
N THR A 138 -10.36 -16.10 -7.33
CA THR A 138 -11.51 -15.68 -8.15
C THR A 138 -12.35 -16.85 -8.59
N ARG A 139 -11.73 -17.94 -9.05
CA ARG A 139 -12.42 -19.13 -9.54
C ARG A 139 -12.93 -20.03 -8.42
N LYS A 140 -12.01 -20.46 -7.52
CA LYS A 140 -12.29 -21.52 -6.53
C LYS A 140 -13.04 -21.00 -5.29
N LEU A 141 -12.84 -19.74 -4.92
CA LEU A 141 -13.50 -19.19 -3.74
C LEU A 141 -14.70 -18.32 -4.12
N TYR A 142 -14.47 -17.33 -4.96
CA TYR A 142 -15.48 -16.31 -5.23
C TYR A 142 -16.61 -16.85 -6.12
N ALA A 143 -16.27 -17.45 -7.28
CA ALA A 143 -17.28 -18.02 -8.19
C ALA A 143 -18.04 -19.20 -7.55
N GLU A 144 -17.36 -20.07 -6.79
CA GLU A 144 -18.04 -21.18 -6.08
C GLU A 144 -19.00 -20.63 -5.01
N THR A 145 -18.65 -19.56 -4.32
CA THR A 145 -19.56 -18.90 -3.36
C THR A 145 -20.80 -18.33 -4.05
N LEU A 146 -20.63 -17.65 -5.19
CA LEU A 146 -21.76 -17.15 -5.97
C LEU A 146 -22.67 -18.29 -6.44
N ALA A 147 -22.10 -19.37 -6.95
CA ALA A 147 -22.83 -20.55 -7.40
C ALA A 147 -23.58 -21.23 -6.24
N ALA A 148 -22.96 -21.35 -5.07
CA ALA A 148 -23.61 -21.89 -3.86
C ALA A 148 -24.81 -21.06 -3.40
N HIS A 149 -24.84 -19.77 -3.73
CA HIS A 149 -25.99 -18.88 -3.51
C HIS A 149 -26.95 -18.82 -4.71
N GLY A 150 -26.85 -19.76 -5.66
CA GLY A 150 -27.74 -19.87 -6.81
C GLY A 150 -27.51 -18.82 -7.90
N ARG A 151 -26.31 -18.20 -7.96
CA ARG A 151 -25.99 -17.13 -8.90
C ARG A 151 -24.78 -17.43 -9.80
N PRO A 152 -24.78 -18.58 -10.52
CA PRO A 152 -23.76 -18.86 -11.52
C PRO A 152 -23.90 -17.98 -12.78
N ASP A 153 -24.98 -17.21 -12.89
CA ASP A 153 -25.27 -16.26 -13.98
C ASP A 153 -24.44 -14.97 -13.89
N LEU A 154 -23.89 -14.63 -12.72
CA LEU A 154 -23.07 -13.43 -12.55
C LEU A 154 -21.74 -13.59 -13.27
N LEU A 155 -21.39 -12.58 -14.06
CA LEU A 155 -20.11 -12.52 -14.73
C LEU A 155 -19.02 -12.14 -13.74
N LEU A 156 -17.83 -12.76 -13.84
CA LEU A 156 -16.75 -12.54 -12.88
C LEU A 156 -15.43 -12.31 -13.60
N ALA A 157 -14.75 -11.23 -13.22
CA ALA A 157 -13.43 -10.86 -13.69
C ALA A 157 -12.49 -10.55 -12.51
N HIS A 158 -11.19 -10.59 -12.76
CA HIS A 158 -10.16 -10.14 -11.84
C HIS A 158 -9.32 -9.03 -12.47
N SER A 159 -9.06 -7.99 -11.70
CA SER A 159 -8.23 -6.86 -12.10
C SER A 159 -7.52 -6.29 -10.87
N PRO A 160 -6.31 -6.81 -10.54
CA PRO A 160 -5.63 -6.40 -9.31
C PRO A 160 -5.23 -4.92 -9.36
N GLU A 161 -5.34 -4.22 -8.23
CA GLU A 161 -4.84 -2.86 -8.10
C GLU A 161 -3.31 -2.85 -8.05
N ARG A 162 -2.69 -1.95 -8.84
CA ARG A 162 -1.23 -1.84 -9.02
C ARG A 162 -0.68 -0.44 -8.70
N GLU A 163 -1.49 0.43 -8.12
CA GLU A 163 -1.05 1.77 -7.70
C GLU A 163 0.00 1.71 -6.60
N ASP A 164 0.91 2.68 -6.60
CA ASP A 164 1.84 2.96 -5.52
C ASP A 164 1.52 4.36 -4.95
N PRO A 165 0.74 4.46 -3.86
CA PRO A 165 0.36 5.75 -3.27
C PRO A 165 1.59 6.62 -2.98
N GLY A 166 1.51 7.90 -3.32
CA GLY A 166 2.62 8.84 -3.15
C GLY A 166 3.70 8.78 -4.24
N ALA A 167 3.58 7.92 -5.26
CA ALA A 167 4.55 7.87 -6.36
C ALA A 167 4.34 8.96 -7.43
N GLY A 168 3.35 9.84 -7.27
CA GLY A 168 3.07 10.96 -8.20
C GLY A 168 2.51 10.54 -9.56
N ARG A 169 2.13 9.27 -9.71
CA ARG A 169 1.51 8.74 -10.95
C ARG A 169 -0.01 8.65 -10.77
N SER A 170 -0.75 9.01 -11.82
CA SER A 170 -2.21 8.80 -11.82
C SER A 170 -2.52 7.30 -11.87
N LEU A 171 -3.50 6.85 -11.09
CA LEU A 171 -4.04 5.48 -11.14
C LEU A 171 -4.33 5.02 -12.57
N THR A 172 -4.93 5.89 -13.38
CA THR A 172 -5.33 5.59 -14.76
C THR A 172 -4.16 5.45 -15.73
N SER A 173 -2.95 5.90 -15.37
CA SER A 173 -1.73 5.78 -16.19
C SER A 173 -0.96 4.49 -15.96
N VAL A 174 -1.28 3.74 -14.89
CA VAL A 174 -0.67 2.44 -14.61
C VAL A 174 -1.35 1.36 -15.47
N PRO A 175 -0.61 0.51 -16.21
CA PRO A 175 -1.21 -0.57 -16.98
C PRO A 175 -2.06 -1.48 -16.08
N LYS A 176 -3.33 -1.70 -16.46
CA LYS A 176 -4.31 -2.46 -15.67
C LYS A 176 -4.46 -3.87 -16.24
N LEU A 177 -4.14 -4.90 -15.45
CA LEU A 177 -4.31 -6.30 -15.85
C LEU A 177 -5.77 -6.69 -15.77
N LEU A 178 -6.27 -7.43 -16.76
CA LEU A 178 -7.68 -7.82 -16.88
C LEU A 178 -7.81 -9.27 -17.31
N ALA A 179 -8.61 -10.04 -16.59
CA ALA A 179 -9.02 -11.37 -16.99
C ALA A 179 -10.46 -11.68 -16.51
N GLY A 180 -11.28 -12.24 -17.38
CA GLY A 180 -12.59 -12.79 -17.01
C GLY A 180 -12.53 -14.29 -16.83
N LEU A 181 -13.47 -14.86 -16.07
CA LEU A 181 -13.64 -16.31 -15.99
C LEU A 181 -14.27 -16.91 -17.26
N THR A 182 -14.94 -16.07 -18.04
CA THR A 182 -15.51 -16.38 -19.35
C THR A 182 -15.03 -15.37 -20.39
N ASP A 183 -15.14 -15.71 -21.69
CA ASP A 183 -14.82 -14.78 -22.77
C ASP A 183 -15.70 -13.53 -22.71
N GLU A 184 -16.97 -13.68 -22.33
CA GLU A 184 -17.91 -12.57 -22.16
C GLU A 184 -17.45 -11.63 -21.04
N ALA A 185 -17.09 -12.17 -19.87
CA ALA A 185 -16.57 -11.37 -18.75
C ALA A 185 -15.26 -10.67 -19.14
N SER A 186 -14.36 -11.35 -19.87
CA SER A 186 -13.11 -10.76 -20.37
C SER A 186 -13.37 -9.63 -21.34
N GLU A 187 -14.33 -9.76 -22.25
CA GLU A 187 -14.67 -8.72 -23.22
C GLU A 187 -15.32 -7.53 -22.52
N GLN A 188 -16.26 -7.76 -21.61
CA GLN A 188 -16.94 -6.69 -20.90
C GLN A 188 -15.98 -5.89 -20.01
N VAL A 189 -15.13 -6.55 -19.19
CA VAL A 189 -14.20 -5.82 -18.34
C VAL A 189 -13.16 -5.04 -19.16
N HIS A 190 -12.69 -5.61 -20.27
CA HIS A 190 -11.77 -4.91 -21.16
C HIS A 190 -12.41 -3.68 -21.82
N THR A 191 -13.62 -3.84 -22.33
CA THR A 191 -14.38 -2.75 -22.98
C THR A 191 -14.62 -1.60 -22.00
N LEU A 192 -15.07 -1.89 -20.77
CA LEU A 192 -15.25 -0.89 -19.74
C LEU A 192 -13.93 -0.21 -19.36
N TYR A 193 -12.92 -0.98 -19.00
CA TYR A 193 -11.66 -0.44 -18.48
C TYR A 193 -10.84 0.32 -19.54
N SER A 194 -11.02 0.00 -20.82
CA SER A 194 -10.45 0.79 -21.94
C SER A 194 -10.99 2.21 -22.02
N THR A 195 -12.12 2.48 -21.37
CA THR A 195 -12.69 3.84 -21.29
C THR A 195 -12.20 4.63 -20.08
N ILE A 196 -11.48 3.99 -19.15
CA ILE A 196 -11.07 4.53 -17.87
C ILE A 196 -9.54 4.58 -17.75
N PHE A 197 -8.87 3.48 -18.12
CA PHE A 197 -7.41 3.31 -18.01
C PHE A 197 -6.73 3.47 -19.35
N THR A 198 -5.56 4.11 -19.35
CA THR A 198 -4.78 4.37 -20.58
C THR A 198 -4.28 3.07 -21.25
N THR A 199 -3.92 2.07 -20.42
CA THR A 199 -3.30 0.83 -20.90
C THR A 199 -3.94 -0.39 -20.23
N PRO A 200 -5.14 -0.82 -20.66
CA PRO A 200 -5.70 -2.09 -20.25
C PRO A 200 -4.97 -3.26 -20.94
N VAL A 201 -4.56 -4.26 -20.16
CA VAL A 201 -3.79 -5.41 -20.61
C VAL A 201 -4.58 -6.68 -20.31
N ARG A 202 -5.06 -7.36 -21.35
CA ARG A 202 -5.69 -8.68 -21.19
C ARG A 202 -4.62 -9.72 -20.88
N VAL A 203 -4.89 -10.56 -19.92
CA VAL A 203 -4.11 -11.77 -19.62
C VAL A 203 -4.97 -13.02 -19.76
N ALA A 204 -4.33 -14.16 -19.93
CA ALA A 204 -5.01 -15.38 -20.35
C ALA A 204 -5.96 -15.97 -19.29
N SER A 205 -5.77 -15.66 -17.99
CA SER A 205 -6.68 -16.12 -16.93
C SER A 205 -6.62 -15.23 -15.69
N CYS A 206 -7.64 -15.33 -14.83
CA CYS A 206 -7.67 -14.65 -13.53
C CYS A 206 -6.48 -15.06 -12.66
N GLU A 207 -6.09 -16.34 -12.69
CA GLU A 207 -4.95 -16.88 -11.94
C GLU A 207 -3.63 -16.21 -12.34
N ILE A 208 -3.46 -15.86 -13.62
CA ILE A 208 -2.28 -15.12 -14.10
C ILE A 208 -2.30 -13.68 -13.55
N ALA A 209 -3.44 -13.01 -13.58
CA ALA A 209 -3.56 -11.66 -13.03
C ALA A 209 -3.30 -11.62 -11.52
N GLU A 210 -3.87 -12.58 -10.77
CA GLU A 210 -3.66 -12.76 -9.33
C GLU A 210 -2.18 -13.03 -9.01
N ALA A 211 -1.55 -13.98 -9.73
CA ALA A 211 -0.14 -14.32 -9.56
C ALA A 211 0.80 -13.16 -9.88
N ALA A 212 0.53 -12.43 -10.98
CA ALA A 212 1.35 -11.30 -11.40
C ALA A 212 1.42 -10.22 -10.32
N LYS A 213 0.30 -9.88 -9.69
CA LYS A 213 0.26 -8.91 -8.58
C LYS A 213 1.10 -9.35 -7.40
N LEU A 214 0.99 -10.60 -6.97
CA LEU A 214 1.79 -11.13 -5.86
C LEU A 214 3.28 -11.16 -6.22
N TYR A 215 3.62 -11.57 -7.45
CA TYR A 215 5.00 -11.63 -7.92
C TYR A 215 5.66 -10.24 -7.97
N GLU A 216 4.95 -9.19 -8.44
CA GLU A 216 5.45 -7.81 -8.45
C GLU A 216 5.84 -7.33 -7.05
N ASN A 217 5.01 -7.59 -6.06
CA ASN A 217 5.28 -7.19 -4.68
C ASN A 217 6.34 -8.08 -4.01
N ALA A 218 6.36 -9.38 -4.32
CA ALA A 218 7.43 -10.28 -3.91
C ALA A 218 8.80 -9.90 -4.50
N TYR A 219 8.84 -9.56 -5.79
CA TYR A 219 10.04 -9.03 -6.45
C TYR A 219 10.56 -7.78 -5.74
N ARG A 220 9.68 -6.83 -5.44
CA ARG A 220 10.03 -5.61 -4.69
C ARG A 220 10.56 -5.96 -3.30
N SER A 221 9.90 -6.86 -2.58
CA SER A 221 10.30 -7.31 -1.23
C SER A 221 11.71 -7.90 -1.23
N VAL A 222 12.01 -8.85 -2.13
CA VAL A 222 13.31 -9.51 -2.22
C VAL A 222 14.42 -8.51 -2.56
N ASN A 223 14.19 -7.61 -3.50
CA ASN A 223 15.20 -6.63 -3.90
C ASN A 223 15.45 -5.55 -2.83
N ILE A 224 14.43 -5.14 -2.07
CA ILE A 224 14.63 -4.26 -0.91
C ILE A 224 15.40 -4.98 0.19
N ALA A 225 15.13 -6.28 0.43
CA ALA A 225 15.89 -7.07 1.39
C ALA A 225 17.37 -7.16 0.98
N LEU A 226 17.65 -7.43 -0.29
CA LEU A 226 19.00 -7.43 -0.83
C LEU A 226 19.70 -6.07 -0.66
N ALA A 227 19.02 -4.97 -0.96
CA ALA A 227 19.56 -3.62 -0.78
C ALA A 227 19.87 -3.30 0.69
N ASN A 228 19.01 -3.74 1.61
CA ASN A 228 19.22 -3.59 3.05
C ASN A 228 20.38 -4.44 3.55
N GLU A 229 20.49 -5.71 3.14
CA GLU A 229 21.60 -6.59 3.47
C GLU A 229 22.91 -6.01 2.93
N PHE A 230 22.93 -5.56 1.68
CA PHE A 230 24.11 -4.93 1.09
C PHE A 230 24.50 -3.62 1.82
N SER A 231 23.53 -2.84 2.28
CA SER A 231 23.79 -1.68 3.13
C SER A 231 24.49 -2.06 4.44
N ASN A 232 24.17 -3.21 5.04
CA ASN A 232 24.84 -3.70 6.24
C ASN A 232 26.30 -4.08 5.95
N ILE A 233 26.55 -4.70 4.79
CA ILE A 233 27.92 -5.04 4.32
C ILE A 233 28.71 -3.75 4.11
N CYS A 234 28.18 -2.76 3.40
CA CYS A 234 28.81 -1.48 3.16
C CYS A 234 29.17 -0.76 4.48
N ALA A 235 28.26 -0.77 5.46
CA ALA A 235 28.52 -0.17 6.77
C ALA A 235 29.72 -0.80 7.50
N ARG A 236 29.94 -2.12 7.34
CA ARG A 236 31.12 -2.81 7.91
C ARG A 236 32.43 -2.55 7.12
N LEU A 237 32.30 -2.23 5.84
CA LEU A 237 33.41 -1.88 4.97
C LEU A 237 33.70 -0.38 4.93
N GLU A 238 32.95 0.43 5.69
CA GLU A 238 33.02 1.90 5.69
C GLU A 238 32.79 2.53 4.30
N LEU A 239 31.96 1.86 3.47
CA LEU A 239 31.57 2.34 2.13
C LEU A 239 30.23 3.08 2.17
N ASP A 240 30.12 4.13 1.38
CA ASP A 240 28.81 4.73 1.08
C ASP A 240 28.02 3.82 0.11
N VAL A 241 27.03 3.12 0.64
CA VAL A 241 26.17 2.22 -0.14
C VAL A 241 25.53 2.91 -1.33
N ARG A 242 25.17 4.19 -1.22
CA ARG A 242 24.52 4.92 -2.30
C ARG A 242 25.50 5.28 -3.41
N ALA A 243 26.75 5.59 -3.09
CA ALA A 243 27.79 5.77 -4.08
C ALA A 243 28.05 4.46 -4.88
N VAL A 244 28.03 3.31 -4.19
CA VAL A 244 28.13 2.01 -4.86
C VAL A 244 26.92 1.75 -5.75
N LEU A 245 25.70 2.04 -5.27
CA LEU A 245 24.46 1.90 -6.05
C LEU A 245 24.44 2.83 -7.28
N ASP A 246 24.98 4.06 -7.17
CA ASP A 246 25.12 4.97 -8.32
C ASP A 246 26.04 4.38 -9.37
N ALA A 247 27.20 3.87 -8.93
CA ALA A 247 28.15 3.21 -9.82
C ALA A 247 27.53 1.98 -10.50
N ALA A 248 26.82 1.14 -9.75
CA ALA A 248 26.15 -0.03 -10.31
C ALA A 248 25.03 0.33 -11.30
N ALA A 249 24.31 1.44 -11.06
CA ALA A 249 23.23 1.93 -11.92
C ALA A 249 23.72 2.48 -13.27
N THR A 250 25.00 2.69 -13.45
CA THR A 250 25.57 3.07 -14.77
C THR A 250 25.50 1.93 -15.79
N LYS A 251 25.31 0.68 -15.31
CA LYS A 251 25.14 -0.48 -16.19
C LYS A 251 23.71 -0.48 -16.76
N PRO A 252 23.52 -0.42 -18.09
CA PRO A 252 22.22 -0.21 -18.69
C PRO A 252 21.33 -1.47 -18.77
N PHE A 253 21.79 -2.61 -18.29
CA PHE A 253 21.07 -3.90 -18.34
C PHE A 253 21.42 -4.78 -17.14
N GLY A 254 20.50 -5.68 -16.75
CA GLY A 254 20.71 -6.67 -15.71
C GLY A 254 20.87 -6.09 -14.28
N PHE A 255 20.52 -4.81 -14.10
CA PHE A 255 20.48 -4.15 -12.79
C PHE A 255 19.27 -3.21 -12.73
N GLN A 256 18.51 -3.31 -11.67
CA GLN A 256 17.48 -2.35 -11.28
C GLN A 256 17.80 -1.83 -9.89
N ARG A 257 17.88 -0.52 -9.74
CA ARG A 257 18.21 0.12 -8.49
C ARG A 257 17.09 -0.02 -7.46
N PHE A 258 17.43 -0.48 -6.26
CA PHE A 258 16.61 -0.42 -5.06
C PHE A 258 17.38 0.28 -3.95
N GLU A 259 16.69 1.16 -3.23
CA GLU A 259 17.29 1.90 -2.12
C GLU A 259 17.18 1.12 -0.81
N PRO A 260 18.26 1.08 0.00
CA PRO A 260 18.15 0.62 1.36
C PRO A 260 17.34 1.63 2.19
N GLY A 261 16.74 1.13 3.29
CA GLY A 261 15.95 1.93 4.20
C GLY A 261 15.98 1.40 5.64
N PRO A 262 15.16 1.94 6.53
CA PRO A 262 15.10 1.52 7.93
C PRO A 262 14.33 0.21 8.12
N GLY A 263 13.68 -0.27 7.09
CA GLY A 263 12.79 -1.43 7.04
C GLY A 263 11.66 -1.22 6.05
N VAL A 264 10.81 -2.22 5.91
CA VAL A 264 9.63 -2.18 5.03
C VAL A 264 8.38 -2.00 5.88
N GLY A 265 7.59 -0.98 5.54
CA GLY A 265 6.30 -0.69 6.16
C GLY A 265 5.13 -0.81 5.19
N GLY A 266 3.97 -0.35 5.63
CA GLY A 266 2.72 -0.44 4.87
C GLY A 266 2.09 -1.83 4.92
N HIS A 267 1.01 -2.02 4.14
CA HIS A 267 0.29 -3.29 4.10
C HIS A 267 0.81 -4.25 3.03
N CYS A 268 1.11 -3.72 1.83
CA CYS A 268 1.22 -4.56 0.63
C CYS A 268 2.48 -5.42 0.62
N ILE A 269 3.68 -4.82 0.78
CA ILE A 269 4.94 -5.55 0.57
C ILE A 269 5.11 -6.70 1.58
N PRO A 270 4.95 -6.50 2.91
CA PRO A 270 5.09 -7.59 3.86
C PRO A 270 4.02 -8.68 3.71
N LYS A 271 2.78 -8.27 3.40
CA LYS A 271 1.65 -9.17 3.27
C LYS A 271 1.73 -10.04 2.02
N ASP A 272 1.95 -9.42 0.85
CA ASP A 272 1.84 -10.11 -0.43
C ASP A 272 2.97 -11.11 -0.67
N ALA A 273 4.21 -10.77 -0.22
CA ALA A 273 5.32 -11.73 -0.21
C ALA A 273 5.02 -12.95 0.67
N ARG A 274 4.37 -12.74 1.83
CA ARG A 274 3.95 -13.83 2.73
C ARG A 274 2.83 -14.66 2.14
N LEU A 275 1.85 -14.03 1.48
CA LEU A 275 0.81 -14.74 0.73
C LEU A 275 1.40 -15.65 -0.34
N LEU A 276 2.36 -15.16 -1.12
CA LEU A 276 3.02 -15.98 -2.15
C LEU A 276 3.82 -17.13 -1.54
N ALA A 277 4.48 -16.90 -0.40
CA ALA A 277 5.18 -17.97 0.32
C ALA A 277 4.21 -19.05 0.85
N ASN A 278 3.00 -18.66 1.28
CA ASN A 278 1.98 -19.62 1.68
C ASN A 278 1.46 -20.44 0.50
N VAL A 279 1.18 -19.79 -0.63
CA VAL A 279 0.81 -20.50 -1.89
C VAL A 279 1.89 -21.52 -2.27
N ALA A 280 3.16 -21.12 -2.21
CA ALA A 280 4.26 -22.05 -2.51
C ALA A 280 4.22 -23.27 -1.58
N ARG A 281 3.99 -23.08 -0.29
CA ARG A 281 3.90 -24.15 0.71
C ARG A 281 2.70 -25.09 0.43
N GLU A 282 1.54 -24.53 0.07
CA GLU A 282 0.33 -25.29 -0.27
C GLU A 282 0.52 -26.20 -1.50
N VAL A 283 1.31 -25.77 -2.48
CA VAL A 283 1.63 -26.56 -3.67
C VAL A 283 2.92 -27.38 -3.53
N GLY A 284 3.53 -27.42 -2.34
CA GLY A 284 4.76 -28.17 -2.08
C GLY A 284 6.02 -27.61 -2.72
N ALA A 285 6.01 -26.33 -3.12
CA ALA A 285 7.17 -25.65 -3.69
C ALA A 285 7.98 -24.89 -2.60
N PRO A 286 9.31 -24.79 -2.71
CA PRO A 286 10.11 -24.02 -1.76
C PRO A 286 9.86 -22.50 -1.95
N ALA A 287 9.85 -21.75 -0.83
CA ALA A 287 9.72 -20.30 -0.80
C ALA A 287 10.95 -19.61 -0.19
N THR A 288 12.11 -20.21 -0.30
CA THR A 288 13.33 -19.86 0.44
C THR A 288 13.70 -18.38 0.32
N MET A 289 13.68 -17.79 -0.89
CA MET A 289 14.02 -16.38 -1.07
C MET A 289 13.01 -15.45 -0.39
N LEU A 290 11.73 -15.77 -0.45
CA LEU A 290 10.67 -14.97 0.18
C LEU A 290 10.77 -15.01 1.71
N GLU A 291 11.07 -16.19 2.27
CA GLU A 291 11.26 -16.40 3.70
C GLU A 291 12.51 -15.67 4.22
N GLN A 292 13.63 -15.72 3.47
CA GLN A 292 14.83 -14.98 3.82
C GLN A 292 14.63 -13.47 3.71
N ALA A 293 13.94 -12.98 2.68
CA ALA A 293 13.61 -11.57 2.56
C ALA A 293 12.75 -11.09 3.75
N ALA A 294 11.75 -11.87 4.15
CA ALA A 294 10.92 -11.58 5.32
C ALA A 294 11.76 -11.49 6.62
N ARG A 295 12.73 -12.40 6.80
CA ARG A 295 13.65 -12.38 7.95
C ARG A 295 14.53 -11.12 7.94
N ILE A 296 15.14 -10.78 6.81
CA ILE A 296 15.96 -9.57 6.67
C ILE A 296 15.14 -8.32 7.00
N HIS A 297 13.90 -8.24 6.53
CA HIS A 297 13.00 -7.13 6.86
C HIS A 297 12.68 -7.05 8.35
N ALA A 298 12.46 -8.17 9.02
CA ALA A 298 12.19 -8.22 10.45
C ALA A 298 13.39 -7.82 11.31
N GLU A 299 14.62 -8.17 10.87
CA GLU A 299 15.86 -7.87 11.58
C GLU A 299 16.38 -6.43 11.31
N ARG A 300 15.95 -5.80 10.21
CA ARG A 300 16.44 -4.49 9.79
C ARG A 300 16.28 -3.37 10.82
N PRO A 301 15.14 -3.20 11.52
CA PRO A 301 14.98 -2.20 12.58
C PRO A 301 16.04 -2.32 13.67
N ARG A 302 16.34 -3.54 14.10
CA ARG A 302 17.37 -3.81 15.09
C ARG A 302 18.77 -3.37 14.63
N PHE A 303 19.11 -3.66 13.37
CA PHE A 303 20.38 -3.19 12.81
C PHE A 303 20.49 -1.65 12.84
N VAL A 304 19.40 -0.94 12.52
CA VAL A 304 19.36 0.54 12.59
C VAL A 304 19.60 1.03 14.01
N VAL A 305 19.00 0.38 15.01
CA VAL A 305 19.23 0.70 16.43
C VAL A 305 20.69 0.45 16.84
N GLU A 306 21.28 -0.67 16.44
CA GLU A 306 22.69 -0.99 16.69
C GLU A 306 23.62 0.08 16.09
N GLU A 307 23.34 0.54 14.87
CA GLU A 307 24.11 1.61 14.22
C GLU A 307 23.94 2.97 14.92
N CYS A 308 22.75 3.31 15.42
CA CYS A 308 22.55 4.49 16.27
C CYS A 308 23.47 4.47 17.48
N PHE A 309 23.48 3.36 18.23
CA PHE A 309 24.34 3.25 19.42
C PHE A 309 25.82 3.16 19.07
N ARG A 310 26.20 2.59 17.94
CA ARG A 310 27.59 2.60 17.45
C ARG A 310 28.08 4.04 17.21
N LEU A 311 27.27 4.86 16.51
CA LEU A 311 27.59 6.27 16.24
C LEU A 311 27.66 7.10 17.53
N LEU A 312 26.73 6.89 18.45
CA LEU A 312 26.71 7.57 19.74
C LEU A 312 27.95 7.24 20.57
N ARG A 313 28.35 5.97 20.67
CA ARG A 313 29.56 5.55 21.38
C ARG A 313 30.85 6.13 20.78
N ALA A 314 30.96 6.17 19.46
CA ALA A 314 32.11 6.73 18.75
C ALA A 314 32.35 8.23 19.06
N ARG A 315 31.33 8.92 19.57
CA ARG A 315 31.35 10.34 19.93
C ARG A 315 31.45 10.62 21.44
N GLY A 316 31.82 9.61 22.22
CA GLY A 316 32.01 9.77 23.67
C GLY A 316 30.79 9.46 24.54
N GLY A 317 29.73 8.92 23.96
CA GLY A 317 28.53 8.30 24.54
C GLY A 317 27.98 8.92 25.83
N ALA A 318 26.93 9.73 25.75
CA ALA A 318 26.14 10.10 26.93
C ALA A 318 25.51 8.84 27.57
N VAL A 319 25.31 8.84 28.90
CA VAL A 319 24.65 7.72 29.61
C VAL A 319 23.21 7.56 29.13
N HIS A 320 22.53 8.68 28.85
CA HIS A 320 21.18 8.74 28.31
C HIS A 320 21.18 9.65 27.05
N PRO A 321 21.62 9.15 25.88
CA PRO A 321 21.72 9.95 24.68
C PRO A 321 20.35 10.40 24.20
N ARG A 322 20.25 11.67 23.77
CA ARG A 322 19.01 12.22 23.18
C ARG A 322 18.99 11.91 21.68
N VAL A 323 17.97 11.19 21.24
CA VAL A 323 17.77 10.81 19.84
C VAL A 323 16.49 11.45 19.31
N LEU A 324 16.60 12.15 18.17
CA LEU A 324 15.45 12.68 17.44
C LEU A 324 15.19 11.80 16.22
N ILE A 325 14.03 11.16 16.18
CA ILE A 325 13.53 10.47 14.99
C ILE A 325 12.85 11.49 14.08
N VAL A 326 13.27 11.59 12.82
CA VAL A 326 12.63 12.42 11.78
C VAL A 326 12.00 11.52 10.74
N GLY A 327 10.65 11.62 10.60
CA GLY A 327 9.84 10.77 9.76
C GLY A 327 9.41 9.47 10.46
N VAL A 328 8.16 9.43 10.91
CA VAL A 328 7.55 8.26 11.58
C VAL A 328 6.63 7.50 10.64
N ALA A 329 6.09 8.18 9.62
CA ALA A 329 5.32 7.54 8.57
C ALA A 329 6.13 6.42 7.86
N TYR A 330 5.45 5.41 7.33
CA TYR A 330 6.15 4.29 6.68
C TYR A 330 6.82 4.69 5.35
N LYS A 331 6.40 5.78 4.74
CA LYS A 331 6.86 6.24 3.43
C LYS A 331 6.80 7.77 3.37
N ARG A 332 7.66 8.36 2.52
CA ARG A 332 7.69 9.78 2.19
C ARG A 332 6.31 10.29 1.80
N ASP A 333 5.91 11.43 2.38
CA ASP A 333 4.71 12.21 2.04
C ASP A 333 3.38 11.41 2.12
N VAL A 334 3.33 10.40 3.00
CA VAL A 334 2.14 9.58 3.21
C VAL A 334 1.79 9.57 4.70
N ASP A 335 0.59 10.03 5.06
CA ASP A 335 0.08 10.06 6.44
C ASP A 335 -0.43 8.68 6.89
N VAL A 336 0.46 7.69 6.93
CA VAL A 336 0.16 6.33 7.38
C VAL A 336 1.34 5.76 8.16
N THR A 337 1.06 5.24 9.35
CA THR A 337 2.06 4.59 10.22
C THR A 337 1.98 3.07 10.24
N THR A 338 1.09 2.45 9.45
CA THR A 338 0.91 1.00 9.45
C THR A 338 2.22 0.27 9.15
N ASN A 339 2.64 -0.58 10.08
CA ASN A 339 3.92 -1.31 10.01
C ASN A 339 5.14 -0.41 9.75
N ALA A 340 5.07 0.88 10.12
CA ALA A 340 6.20 1.78 9.93
C ALA A 340 7.40 1.31 10.76
N PRO A 341 8.63 1.33 10.21
CA PRO A 341 9.84 0.93 10.94
C PRO A 341 10.03 1.70 12.25
N ALA A 342 9.59 2.94 12.33
CA ALA A 342 9.63 3.76 13.53
C ALA A 342 8.94 3.09 14.74
N LEU A 343 7.85 2.32 14.50
CA LEU A 343 7.11 1.62 15.55
C LEU A 343 7.91 0.51 16.24
N SER A 344 8.93 -0.04 15.58
CA SER A 344 9.85 -1.02 16.15
C SER A 344 11.14 -0.36 16.67
N ILE A 345 11.64 0.64 15.96
CA ILE A 345 12.91 1.30 16.27
C ILE A 345 12.82 2.16 17.54
N ALA A 346 11.75 2.92 17.72
CA ALA A 346 11.63 3.83 18.86
C ALA A 346 11.56 3.09 20.22
N PRO A 347 10.79 2.00 20.38
CA PRO A 347 10.83 1.19 21.58
C PRO A 347 12.20 0.59 21.87
N GLU A 348 12.92 0.09 20.85
CA GLU A 348 14.24 -0.51 21.04
C GLU A 348 15.30 0.54 21.43
N LEU A 349 15.27 1.74 20.84
CA LEU A 349 16.14 2.86 21.26
C LEU A 349 15.89 3.23 22.72
N SER A 350 14.61 3.33 23.12
CA SER A 350 14.21 3.63 24.49
C SER A 350 14.66 2.51 25.47
N LEU A 351 14.51 1.24 25.11
CA LEU A 351 14.96 0.10 25.90
C LEU A 351 16.50 0.12 26.08
N GLY A 352 17.22 0.58 25.05
CA GLY A 352 18.67 0.79 25.11
C GLY A 352 19.11 2.02 25.92
N GLY A 353 18.20 2.75 26.56
CA GLY A 353 18.48 3.89 27.46
C GLY A 353 18.53 5.25 26.77
N ALA A 354 18.17 5.35 25.48
CA ALA A 354 18.07 6.63 24.81
C ALA A 354 16.80 7.41 25.23
N VAL A 355 16.92 8.74 25.32
CA VAL A 355 15.79 9.67 25.44
C VAL A 355 15.31 9.99 24.02
N VAL A 356 14.19 9.39 23.62
CA VAL A 356 13.69 9.46 22.25
C VAL A 356 12.59 10.50 22.12
N HIS A 357 12.73 11.39 21.14
CA HIS A 357 11.70 12.31 20.66
C HIS A 357 11.50 12.08 19.17
N TRP A 358 10.39 12.58 18.61
CA TRP A 358 10.10 12.40 17.20
C TRP A 358 9.48 13.62 16.55
N HIS A 359 9.74 13.78 15.24
CA HIS A 359 9.16 14.80 14.38
C HIS A 359 8.64 14.15 13.09
N ASP A 360 7.41 14.47 12.71
CA ASP A 360 6.84 14.11 11.42
C ASP A 360 5.83 15.19 11.01
N PRO A 361 6.08 15.92 9.93
CA PRO A 361 5.21 17.05 9.52
C PRO A 361 3.97 16.58 8.74
N VAL A 362 3.92 15.30 8.34
CA VAL A 362 2.83 14.76 7.52
C VAL A 362 1.76 14.10 8.38
N LEU A 363 2.17 13.51 9.50
CA LEU A 363 1.24 12.83 10.41
C LEU A 363 0.35 13.83 11.14
N GLY A 364 -0.94 13.51 11.22
CA GLY A 364 -1.92 14.31 11.97
C GLY A 364 -1.62 14.43 13.46
N PRO A 365 -2.36 15.32 14.18
CA PRO A 365 -2.12 15.60 15.60
C PRO A 365 -2.36 14.39 16.52
N ASP A 366 -3.20 13.45 16.09
CA ASP A 366 -3.54 12.25 16.87
C ASP A 366 -2.52 11.11 16.72
N ALA A 367 -1.47 11.30 15.91
CA ALA A 367 -0.42 10.30 15.76
C ALA A 367 0.40 10.17 17.04
N ILE A 368 0.62 8.93 17.47
CA ILE A 368 1.35 8.60 18.68
C ILE A 368 2.47 7.60 18.32
N LEU A 369 3.67 7.89 18.82
CA LEU A 369 4.79 6.95 18.86
C LEU A 369 5.08 6.62 20.32
N CYS A 370 5.23 5.33 20.64
CA CYS A 370 5.41 4.87 22.01
C CYS A 370 6.83 4.35 22.27
N ASP A 371 7.23 4.39 23.55
CA ASP A 371 8.42 3.70 24.05
C ASP A 371 8.16 2.19 24.30
N HIS A 372 9.18 1.49 24.80
CA HIS A 372 9.09 0.04 25.11
C HIS A 372 8.09 -0.30 26.24
N ALA A 373 7.70 0.67 27.07
CA ALA A 373 6.70 0.52 28.12
C ALA A 373 5.29 0.96 27.68
N GLY A 374 5.11 1.30 26.38
CA GLY A 374 3.84 1.77 25.83
C GLY A 374 3.52 3.23 26.15
N ARG A 375 4.46 4.00 26.70
CA ARG A 375 4.24 5.42 27.02
C ARG A 375 4.49 6.27 25.78
N ALA A 376 3.65 7.27 25.56
CA ALA A 376 3.79 8.19 24.44
C ALA A 376 5.13 8.96 24.51
N LEU A 377 5.87 8.94 23.42
CA LEU A 377 7.10 9.70 23.25
C LEU A 377 6.77 11.14 22.86
N PRO A 378 7.54 12.14 23.34
CA PRO A 378 7.33 13.54 23.01
C PRO A 378 7.47 13.82 21.51
N ARG A 379 6.47 14.49 20.93
CA ARG A 379 6.51 15.00 19.57
C ARG A 379 7.18 16.38 19.56
N VAL A 380 8.02 16.60 18.57
CA VAL A 380 8.66 17.89 18.27
C VAL A 380 7.89 18.52 17.13
N GLU A 381 7.29 19.68 17.35
CA GLU A 381 6.46 20.34 16.35
C GLU A 381 7.29 21.10 15.33
N VAL A 382 8.37 21.76 15.76
CA VAL A 382 9.21 22.60 14.91
C VAL A 382 10.62 22.03 14.82
N LEU A 383 11.09 21.81 13.60
CA LEU A 383 12.43 21.33 13.30
C LEU A 383 13.31 22.50 12.87
N ASP A 384 13.83 23.25 13.85
CA ASP A 384 14.73 24.36 13.63
C ASP A 384 16.18 24.05 14.08
N ARG A 385 17.09 25.02 13.89
CA ARG A 385 18.49 24.94 14.28
C ARG A 385 18.65 24.54 15.76
N THR A 386 17.90 25.19 16.65
CA THR A 386 18.02 25.02 18.10
C THR A 386 17.56 23.61 18.50
N THR A 387 16.45 23.19 17.93
CA THR A 387 15.88 21.87 18.15
C THR A 387 16.84 20.78 17.68
N VAL A 388 17.32 20.86 16.45
CA VAL A 388 18.23 19.84 15.87
C VAL A 388 19.53 19.74 16.68
N ALA A 389 20.14 20.88 17.07
CA ALA A 389 21.37 20.91 17.84
C ALA A 389 21.24 20.40 19.29
N ALA A 390 20.02 20.25 19.81
CA ALA A 390 19.76 19.76 21.15
C ALA A 390 19.86 18.24 21.29
N TYR A 391 19.97 17.51 20.18
CA TYR A 391 20.05 16.04 20.18
C TYR A 391 21.46 15.54 19.89
N ASP A 392 21.81 14.39 20.47
CA ASP A 392 23.11 13.76 20.23
C ASP A 392 23.12 13.01 18.89
N LEU A 393 21.94 12.57 18.43
CA LEU A 393 21.73 11.91 17.12
C LEU A 393 20.39 12.29 16.52
N VAL A 394 20.38 12.60 15.22
CA VAL A 394 19.17 12.69 14.40
C VAL A 394 19.10 11.42 13.54
N LEU A 395 18.01 10.66 13.67
CA LEU A 395 17.73 9.44 12.92
C LEU A 395 16.64 9.71 11.88
N VAL A 396 17.01 9.62 10.59
CA VAL A 396 16.06 9.84 9.48
C VAL A 396 15.47 8.51 9.05
N LEU A 397 14.13 8.36 9.21
CA LEU A 397 13.39 7.15 8.83
C LEU A 397 12.42 7.36 7.66
N ALA A 398 11.94 8.59 7.43
CA ALA A 398 11.22 8.98 6.21
C ALA A 398 11.67 10.37 5.76
N ASP A 399 11.82 10.54 4.45
CA ASP A 399 12.41 11.72 3.82
C ASP A 399 11.34 12.68 3.25
N HIS A 400 10.42 13.13 4.12
CA HIS A 400 9.32 14.02 3.73
C HIS A 400 9.79 15.27 2.98
N SER A 401 9.05 15.64 1.94
CA SER A 401 9.38 16.80 1.10
C SER A 401 9.24 18.14 1.82
N SER A 402 8.40 18.20 2.85
CA SER A 402 8.15 19.39 3.69
C SER A 402 9.21 19.62 4.75
N VAL A 403 10.15 18.70 4.98
CA VAL A 403 11.26 18.87 5.94
C VAL A 403 12.38 19.69 5.31
N ASP A 404 12.85 20.72 6.03
CA ASP A 404 14.08 21.43 5.66
C ASP A 404 15.32 20.61 6.05
N TRP A 405 15.75 19.78 5.14
CA TRP A 405 16.92 18.89 5.33
C TRP A 405 18.24 19.65 5.43
N ALA A 406 18.32 20.90 4.96
CA ALA A 406 19.51 21.73 5.12
C ALA A 406 19.75 22.10 6.58
N VAL A 407 18.69 22.33 7.35
CA VAL A 407 18.77 22.55 8.80
C VAL A 407 19.33 21.32 9.50
N VAL A 408 18.87 20.12 9.14
CA VAL A 408 19.38 18.87 9.73
C VAL A 408 20.84 18.64 9.35
N ALA A 409 21.19 18.79 8.06
CA ALA A 409 22.56 18.59 7.58
C ALA A 409 23.58 19.52 8.26
N THR A 410 23.18 20.80 8.51
CA THR A 410 24.08 21.81 9.04
C THR A 410 24.22 21.78 10.56
N HIS A 411 23.15 21.41 11.29
CA HIS A 411 23.08 21.65 12.74
C HIS A 411 23.00 20.37 13.58
N ALA A 412 22.78 19.18 12.98
CA ALA A 412 22.80 17.95 13.73
C ALA A 412 24.23 17.61 14.20
N ARG A 413 24.39 17.21 15.47
CA ARG A 413 25.67 16.75 16.02
C ARG A 413 26.12 15.44 15.38
N ALA A 414 25.18 14.52 15.14
CA ALA A 414 25.36 13.30 14.38
C ALA A 414 24.08 12.97 13.64
N THR A 415 24.21 12.27 12.53
CA THR A 415 23.06 11.79 11.74
C THR A 415 23.21 10.34 11.36
N LEU A 416 22.11 9.59 11.43
CA LEU A 416 21.98 8.31 10.73
C LEU A 416 20.87 8.48 9.70
N ASP A 417 21.26 8.67 8.45
CA ASP A 417 20.33 8.88 7.36
C ASP A 417 20.08 7.55 6.62
N THR A 418 18.98 6.90 6.94
CA THR A 418 18.59 5.63 6.32
C THR A 418 17.95 5.81 4.94
N ARG A 419 17.59 7.04 4.55
CA ARG A 419 16.88 7.36 3.30
C ARG A 419 17.70 8.10 2.25
N GLY A 420 18.83 8.70 2.64
CA GLY A 420 19.63 9.54 1.76
C GLY A 420 19.05 10.96 1.60
N ALA A 421 18.25 11.42 2.57
CA ALA A 421 17.64 12.74 2.58
C ALA A 421 18.67 13.87 2.64
N LEU A 422 19.83 13.62 3.25
CA LEU A 422 20.93 14.58 3.44
C LEU A 422 21.93 14.57 2.28
N ARG A 423 21.81 13.66 1.32
CA ARG A 423 22.72 13.55 0.20
C ARG A 423 22.67 14.81 -0.67
N ASN A 424 23.85 15.32 -1.09
CA ASN A 424 24.02 16.56 -1.84
C ASN A 424 23.62 17.85 -1.11
N ARG A 425 23.53 17.80 0.24
CA ARG A 425 23.19 18.97 1.08
C ARG A 425 24.24 19.27 2.14
N ILE A 426 25.32 18.52 2.15
CA ILE A 426 26.53 18.71 2.96
C ILE A 426 27.66 19.24 2.09
#